data_b9a801409940fb814cfdfc3b64e491c5
#
_entry.id   b9a801409940fb814cfdfc3b64e491c5
#
_cell.length_a   1.000
_cell.length_b   1.000
_cell.length_c   1.000
_cell.angle_alpha   90.00
_cell.angle_beta   90.00
_cell.angle_gamma   90.00
#
_symmetry.space_group_name_H-M   'P 1'
#
loop_
_entity.id
_entity.type
_entity.pdbx_description
1 polymer ?
#
loop_
_entity_poly.entity_id
_entity_poly.type
_entity_poly.pdbx_seq_one_letter_code
_entity_poly.pdbx_strand_id
1 'polypeptide(L)'
;VVCVAGDFTKYDESAIKQMNRNISLIRYKKFGEDLLMFEQVNENVVSAIPDNEPVSKAKATDKTFDEQIRNADENIRVLYENLSNYILSLGDDISESHLKLYAAFKKIRNVVTVVAQKKKLILNLPLDVSTVSFEEGFSRDVTNIGHWGCGAVELYLQSSADFEKAKSLIDRAFDEN
;
A
#
# COMPACT_ATOMS: atom_id res chain seq x y z
N VAL A 1 -14.68 3.60 7.86
CA VAL A 1 -15.45 4.08 9.03
C VAL A 1 -14.86 3.44 10.27
N VAL A 2 -14.66 4.23 11.35
CA VAL A 2 -14.22 3.72 12.65
C VAL A 2 -15.39 3.85 13.63
N CYS A 3 -15.76 2.73 14.25
CA CYS A 3 -16.77 2.68 15.31
C CYS A 3 -16.06 2.43 16.63
N VAL A 4 -16.26 3.32 17.61
CA VAL A 4 -15.65 3.22 18.95
C VAL A 4 -16.77 3.01 19.98
N ALA A 5 -16.69 1.94 20.78
CA ALA A 5 -17.67 1.64 21.82
C ALA A 5 -17.02 0.96 23.02
N GLY A 6 -17.74 0.91 24.15
CA GLY A 6 -17.28 0.21 25.34
C GLY A 6 -17.22 -1.31 25.18
N ASP A 7 -18.08 -1.88 24.33
CA ASP A 7 -18.04 -3.29 23.94
C ASP A 7 -18.77 -3.51 22.60
N PHE A 8 -18.48 -4.64 21.94
CA PHE A 8 -19.14 -5.11 20.73
C PHE A 8 -19.57 -6.56 20.91
N THR A 9 -20.70 -6.89 20.32
CA THR A 9 -21.25 -8.25 20.35
C THR A 9 -20.74 -9.03 19.10
N LYS A 10 -20.84 -10.35 19.17
CA LYS A 10 -20.60 -11.21 18.00
C LYS A 10 -21.51 -10.90 16.80
N TYR A 11 -22.65 -10.26 17.04
CA TYR A 11 -23.57 -9.85 15.98
C TYR A 11 -23.08 -8.61 15.25
N ASP A 12 -22.44 -7.67 15.96
CA ASP A 12 -21.82 -6.49 15.38
C ASP A 12 -20.67 -6.90 14.45
N GLU A 13 -19.82 -7.82 14.89
CA GLU A 13 -18.74 -8.38 14.09
C GLU A 13 -19.27 -9.12 12.84
N SER A 14 -20.36 -9.89 13.00
CA SER A 14 -20.99 -10.63 11.90
C SER A 14 -21.66 -9.69 10.91
N ALA A 15 -22.32 -8.64 11.37
CA ALA A 15 -22.96 -7.64 10.53
C ALA A 15 -21.93 -6.90 9.66
N ILE A 16 -20.80 -6.52 10.24
CA ILE A 16 -19.72 -5.84 9.51
C ILE A 16 -19.11 -6.71 8.42
N LYS A 17 -18.95 -8.01 8.66
CA LYS A 17 -18.48 -8.96 7.63
C LYS A 17 -19.41 -9.05 6.42
N GLN A 18 -20.71 -8.75 6.60
CA GLN A 18 -21.69 -8.74 5.52
C GLN A 18 -21.81 -7.36 4.83
N MET A 19 -21.30 -6.31 5.48
CA MET A 19 -21.27 -4.99 4.89
C MET A 19 -20.04 -4.86 3.99
N ASN A 20 -20.25 -4.51 2.73
CA ASN A 20 -19.16 -4.26 1.78
C ASN A 20 -18.53 -2.86 2.01
N ARG A 21 -18.09 -2.60 3.25
CA ARG A 21 -17.48 -1.32 3.68
C ARG A 21 -16.34 -1.58 4.66
N ASN A 22 -15.31 -0.75 4.59
CA ASN A 22 -14.23 -0.74 5.59
C ASN A 22 -14.75 -0.15 6.90
N ILE A 23 -15.02 -1.00 7.86
CA ILE A 23 -15.47 -0.62 9.20
C ILE A 23 -14.50 -1.25 10.21
N SER A 24 -13.84 -0.41 11.00
CA SER A 24 -13.00 -0.83 12.12
C SER A 24 -13.79 -0.70 13.41
N LEU A 25 -13.84 -1.77 14.20
CA LEU A 25 -14.40 -1.76 15.55
C LEU A 25 -13.28 -1.59 16.56
N ILE A 26 -13.33 -0.52 17.32
CA ILE A 26 -12.38 -0.23 18.41
C ILE A 26 -13.14 -0.21 19.71
N ARG A 27 -12.83 -1.18 20.58
CA ARG A 27 -13.33 -1.23 21.94
C ARG A 27 -12.47 -0.36 22.83
N TYR A 28 -13.08 0.47 23.66
CA TYR A 28 -12.35 1.16 24.71
C TYR A 28 -12.61 0.54 26.08
N LYS A 29 -11.59 0.53 26.94
CA LYS A 29 -11.68 0.21 28.36
C LYS A 29 -11.13 1.34 29.18
N LYS A 30 -11.87 1.78 30.18
CA LYS A 30 -11.45 2.81 31.11
C LYS A 30 -10.90 2.16 32.37
N PHE A 31 -9.71 2.56 32.78
CA PHE A 31 -9.05 2.12 34.02
C PHE A 31 -8.84 3.32 34.94
N GLY A 32 -9.66 3.41 35.99
CA GLY A 32 -9.68 4.59 36.83
C GLY A 32 -10.19 5.83 36.10
N GLU A 33 -9.68 7.01 36.46
CA GLU A 33 -10.05 8.28 35.83
C GLU A 33 -9.06 8.74 34.77
N ASP A 34 -7.85 8.21 34.78
CA ASP A 34 -6.72 8.74 34.02
C ASP A 34 -6.25 7.86 32.86
N LEU A 35 -6.73 6.61 32.75
CA LEU A 35 -6.24 5.68 31.73
C LEU A 35 -7.36 5.14 30.85
N LEU A 36 -7.17 5.27 29.55
CA LEU A 36 -8.06 4.75 28.51
C LEU A 36 -7.27 3.81 27.59
N MET A 37 -7.72 2.56 27.47
CA MET A 37 -7.14 1.59 26.56
C MET A 37 -8.06 1.42 25.35
N PHE A 38 -7.49 1.39 24.15
CA PHE A 38 -8.18 1.06 22.92
C PHE A 38 -7.71 -0.30 22.40
N GLU A 39 -8.66 -1.17 22.05
CA GLU A 39 -8.43 -2.50 21.52
C GLU A 39 -9.21 -2.67 20.22
N GLN A 40 -8.54 -3.04 19.14
CA GLN A 40 -9.23 -3.36 17.89
C GLN A 40 -9.86 -4.75 17.99
N VAL A 41 -11.18 -4.83 17.81
CA VAL A 41 -11.97 -6.06 18.00
C VAL A 41 -12.04 -6.89 16.72
N ASN A 42 -12.02 -6.24 15.55
CA ASN A 42 -12.09 -6.94 14.28
C ASN A 42 -10.76 -6.81 13.53
N GLU A 43 -10.11 -7.93 13.27
CA GLU A 43 -9.13 -8.02 12.22
C GLU A 43 -9.86 -8.08 10.88
N ASN A 44 -10.30 -6.94 10.38
CA ASN A 44 -10.70 -6.87 8.99
C ASN A 44 -9.44 -6.83 8.13
N VAL A 45 -8.93 -7.98 7.80
CA VAL A 45 -8.28 -8.18 6.52
C VAL A 45 -9.41 -8.07 5.47
N VAL A 46 -9.96 -6.89 5.29
CA VAL A 46 -10.71 -6.63 4.08
C VAL A 46 -9.66 -6.47 3.01
N SER A 47 -9.46 -7.54 2.28
CA SER A 47 -8.97 -7.46 0.91
C SER A 47 -9.50 -6.18 0.29
N ALA A 48 -8.58 -5.36 -0.19
CA ALA A 48 -8.82 -4.02 -0.74
C ALA A 48 -10.21 -3.89 -1.36
N ILE A 49 -10.94 -2.86 -0.92
CA ILE A 49 -12.16 -2.45 -1.60
C ILE A 49 -11.76 -2.10 -3.03
N PRO A 50 -12.47 -2.59 -4.00
CA PRO A 50 -12.44 -1.95 -5.29
C PRO A 50 -13.24 -0.65 -5.15
N ASP A 51 -12.58 0.49 -5.18
CA ASP A 51 -13.19 1.64 -5.82
C ASP A 51 -13.62 1.16 -7.19
N ASN A 52 -14.88 1.47 -7.56
CA ASN A 52 -15.51 1.05 -8.79
C ASN A 52 -14.66 1.36 -10.02
N GLU A 53 -13.79 0.42 -10.39
CA GLU A 53 -13.24 0.36 -11.71
C GLU A 53 -13.38 -1.07 -12.25
N PRO A 54 -13.62 -1.25 -13.55
CA PRO A 54 -13.93 -2.55 -14.11
C PRO A 54 -12.77 -3.49 -13.84
N VAL A 55 -13.00 -4.46 -12.96
CA VAL A 55 -12.10 -5.59 -12.75
C VAL A 55 -11.86 -6.21 -14.10
N SER A 56 -10.73 -5.87 -14.72
CA SER A 56 -10.20 -6.71 -15.77
C SER A 56 -9.99 -8.06 -15.09
N LYS A 57 -10.78 -9.05 -15.51
CA LYS A 57 -10.76 -10.41 -14.98
C LYS A 57 -9.30 -10.87 -14.90
N ALA A 58 -8.73 -10.82 -13.69
CA ALA A 58 -7.42 -11.40 -13.43
C ALA A 58 -7.49 -12.84 -13.94
N LYS A 59 -6.72 -13.15 -14.95
CA LYS A 59 -6.63 -14.52 -15.45
C LYS A 59 -6.15 -15.38 -14.29
N ALA A 60 -6.71 -16.58 -14.13
CA ALA A 60 -6.41 -17.51 -13.04
C ALA A 60 -4.93 -17.96 -12.95
N THR A 61 -4.06 -17.30 -13.70
CA THR A 61 -2.61 -17.56 -13.86
C THR A 61 -1.73 -16.40 -13.39
N ASP A 62 -2.29 -15.35 -12.76
CA ASP A 62 -1.46 -14.24 -12.30
C ASP A 62 -0.59 -14.70 -11.13
N LYS A 63 0.73 -14.56 -11.30
CA LYS A 63 1.73 -14.88 -10.27
C LYS A 63 1.55 -13.93 -9.09
N THR A 64 1.71 -14.46 -7.88
CA THR A 64 1.73 -13.63 -6.67
C THR A 64 2.94 -12.69 -6.69
N PHE A 65 2.91 -11.62 -5.89
CA PHE A 65 4.02 -10.70 -5.77
C PHE A 65 5.34 -11.41 -5.40
N ASP A 66 5.27 -12.35 -4.45
CA ASP A 66 6.45 -13.15 -4.05
C ASP A 66 6.98 -14.03 -5.18
N GLU A 67 6.10 -14.55 -6.03
CA GLU A 67 6.50 -15.29 -7.22
C GLU A 67 7.09 -14.36 -8.29
N GLN A 68 6.57 -13.13 -8.41
CA GLN A 68 7.11 -12.12 -9.32
C GLN A 68 8.53 -11.73 -8.91
N ILE A 69 8.78 -11.44 -7.63
CA ILE A 69 10.12 -11.13 -7.09
C ILE A 69 11.07 -12.33 -7.28
N ARG A 70 10.64 -13.56 -6.96
CA ARG A 70 11.48 -14.75 -7.16
C ARG A 70 11.87 -14.97 -8.63
N ASN A 71 11.00 -14.60 -9.58
CA ASN A 71 11.25 -14.72 -11.01
C ASN A 71 11.92 -13.49 -11.64
N ALA A 72 12.14 -12.43 -10.87
CA ALA A 72 12.84 -11.24 -11.32
C ALA A 72 14.34 -11.50 -11.45
N ASP A 73 15.00 -10.70 -12.30
CA ASP A 73 16.45 -10.73 -12.45
C ASP A 73 17.11 -10.35 -11.12
N GLU A 74 18.33 -10.85 -10.87
CA GLU A 74 19.08 -10.67 -9.61
C GLU A 74 19.16 -9.19 -9.18
N ASN A 75 19.50 -8.33 -10.14
CA ASN A 75 19.59 -6.88 -9.90
C ASN A 75 18.26 -6.26 -9.43
N ILE A 76 17.14 -6.79 -9.89
CA ILE A 76 15.80 -6.30 -9.49
C ILE A 76 15.45 -6.78 -8.09
N ARG A 77 15.86 -7.99 -7.70
CA ARG A 77 15.68 -8.47 -6.33
C ARG A 77 16.47 -7.62 -5.33
N VAL A 78 17.74 -7.38 -5.63
CA VAL A 78 18.59 -6.50 -4.81
C VAL A 78 18.05 -5.07 -4.77
N LEU A 79 17.54 -4.57 -5.89
CA LEU A 79 16.92 -3.25 -5.98
C LEU A 79 15.68 -3.16 -5.09
N TYR A 80 14.85 -4.21 -5.07
CA TYR A 80 13.67 -4.28 -4.21
C TYR A 80 14.05 -4.30 -2.73
N GLU A 81 15.03 -5.11 -2.33
CA GLU A 81 15.52 -5.16 -0.95
C GLU A 81 16.02 -3.79 -0.46
N ASN A 82 16.80 -3.11 -1.31
CA ASN A 82 17.30 -1.77 -1.00
C ASN A 82 16.15 -0.75 -0.88
N LEU A 83 15.17 -0.83 -1.79
CA LEU A 83 13.98 0.01 -1.77
C LEU A 83 13.15 -0.22 -0.51
N SER A 84 12.86 -1.49 -0.16
CA SER A 84 12.11 -1.86 1.03
C SER A 84 12.79 -1.35 2.30
N ASN A 85 14.09 -1.63 2.45
CA ASN A 85 14.88 -1.16 3.58
C ASN A 85 14.88 0.38 3.70
N TYR A 86 14.97 1.08 2.57
CA TYR A 86 14.92 2.54 2.55
C TYR A 86 13.56 3.05 3.01
N ILE A 87 12.46 2.56 2.43
CA ILE A 87 11.12 3.01 2.79
C ILE A 87 10.83 2.73 4.27
N LEU A 88 11.18 1.54 4.77
CA LEU A 88 11.00 1.18 6.18
C LEU A 88 11.88 2.01 7.13
N SER A 89 12.98 2.59 6.66
CA SER A 89 13.83 3.47 7.45
C SER A 89 13.29 4.90 7.59
N LEU A 90 12.27 5.28 6.82
CA LEU A 90 11.70 6.64 6.87
C LEU A 90 10.87 6.91 8.13
N GLY A 91 10.36 5.86 8.79
CA GLY A 91 9.62 6.01 10.06
C GLY A 91 9.24 4.67 10.68
N ASP A 92 9.10 4.68 12.02
CA ASP A 92 8.73 3.48 12.80
C ASP A 92 7.25 3.08 12.62
N ASP A 93 6.44 3.97 12.04
CA ASP A 93 5.00 3.79 11.82
C ASP A 93 4.66 3.23 10.42
N ILE A 94 5.68 3.00 9.57
CA ILE A 94 5.50 2.40 8.26
C ILE A 94 5.60 0.88 8.33
N SER A 95 4.75 0.19 7.58
CA SER A 95 4.73 -1.26 7.49
C SER A 95 4.64 -1.72 6.05
N GLU A 96 5.32 -2.82 5.73
CA GLU A 96 5.24 -3.51 4.45
C GLU A 96 4.19 -4.64 4.52
N SER A 97 3.41 -4.79 3.46
CA SER A 97 2.44 -5.87 3.29
C SER A 97 2.46 -6.40 1.87
N HIS A 98 2.67 -7.70 1.72
CA HIS A 98 2.59 -8.36 0.40
C HIS A 98 1.15 -8.75 0.10
N LEU A 99 0.58 -8.12 -0.92
CA LEU A 99 -0.71 -8.48 -1.47
C LEU A 99 -0.53 -9.43 -2.67
N LYS A 100 -1.62 -9.91 -3.24
CA LYS A 100 -1.53 -10.90 -4.32
C LYS A 100 -0.65 -10.45 -5.49
N LEU A 101 -0.75 -9.19 -5.92
CA LEU A 101 -0.11 -8.71 -7.14
C LEU A 101 0.93 -7.60 -6.92
N TYR A 102 1.01 -7.04 -5.72
CA TYR A 102 1.92 -5.95 -5.39
C TYR A 102 2.27 -5.93 -3.90
N ALA A 103 3.36 -5.29 -3.54
CA ALA A 103 3.66 -4.92 -2.16
C ALA A 103 3.15 -3.51 -1.87
N ALA A 104 2.65 -3.28 -0.66
CA ALA A 104 2.21 -1.98 -0.19
C ALA A 104 2.99 -1.57 1.06
N PHE A 105 3.55 -0.37 1.03
CA PHE A 105 4.14 0.31 2.17
C PHE A 105 3.15 1.34 2.68
N LYS A 106 2.72 1.22 3.93
CA LYS A 106 1.64 2.04 4.48
C LYS A 106 1.95 2.53 5.89
N LYS A 107 1.48 3.73 6.17
CA LYS A 107 1.25 4.31 7.50
C LYS A 107 -0.25 4.14 7.83
N ILE A 108 -0.97 5.24 7.98
CA ILE A 108 -2.45 5.23 8.00
C ILE A 108 -3.01 4.95 6.60
N ARG A 109 -2.32 5.46 5.56
CA ARG A 109 -2.63 5.24 4.14
C ARG A 109 -1.43 4.62 3.43
N ASN A 110 -1.66 4.16 2.19
CA ASN A 110 -0.54 3.68 1.37
C ASN A 110 0.35 4.87 0.98
N VAL A 111 1.64 4.73 1.25
CA VAL A 111 2.68 5.70 0.86
C VAL A 111 3.31 5.30 -0.47
N VAL A 112 3.59 4.02 -0.64
CA VAL A 112 4.16 3.46 -1.87
C VAL A 112 3.52 2.10 -2.13
N THR A 113 3.20 1.81 -3.39
CA THR A 113 2.91 0.44 -3.83
C THR A 113 3.88 0.02 -4.91
N VAL A 114 4.30 -1.24 -4.89
CA VAL A 114 5.35 -1.78 -5.75
C VAL A 114 4.85 -3.01 -6.47
N VAL A 115 4.89 -3.00 -7.80
CA VAL A 115 4.68 -4.16 -8.67
C VAL A 115 6.04 -4.61 -9.21
N ALA A 116 6.34 -5.89 -9.06
CA ALA A 116 7.58 -6.43 -9.59
C ALA A 116 7.39 -7.04 -10.98
N GLN A 117 8.27 -6.66 -11.90
CA GLN A 117 8.41 -7.27 -13.20
C GLN A 117 9.81 -7.87 -13.34
N LYS A 118 10.02 -8.72 -14.35
CA LYS A 118 11.29 -9.42 -14.53
C LYS A 118 12.50 -8.48 -14.55
N LYS A 119 12.39 -7.30 -15.18
CA LYS A 119 13.50 -6.36 -15.43
C LYS A 119 13.31 -4.97 -14.83
N LYS A 120 12.23 -4.75 -14.09
CA LYS A 120 11.95 -3.46 -13.46
C LYS A 120 11.00 -3.59 -12.28
N LEU A 121 11.06 -2.64 -11.36
CA LEU A 121 10.02 -2.37 -10.38
C LEU A 121 9.16 -1.22 -10.89
N ILE A 122 7.87 -1.30 -10.63
CA ILE A 122 6.91 -0.22 -10.91
C ILE A 122 6.39 0.26 -9.57
N LEU A 123 6.63 1.53 -9.26
CA LEU A 123 6.16 2.16 -8.03
C LEU A 123 4.99 3.08 -8.36
N ASN A 124 3.95 3.05 -7.55
CA ASN A 124 2.89 4.06 -7.58
C ASN A 124 2.90 4.86 -6.29
N LEU A 125 2.85 6.19 -6.43
CA LEU A 125 2.92 7.16 -5.35
C LEU A 125 1.66 8.04 -5.35
N PRO A 126 1.05 8.28 -4.17
CA PRO A 126 -0.13 9.12 -4.02
C PRO A 126 0.25 10.61 -3.95
N LEU A 127 0.95 11.09 -4.97
CA LEU A 127 1.33 12.49 -5.14
C LEU A 127 0.42 13.20 -6.13
N ASP A 128 0.28 14.52 -5.96
CA ASP A 128 -0.40 15.36 -6.94
C ASP A 128 0.44 15.46 -8.22
N VAL A 129 -0.10 14.97 -9.33
CA VAL A 129 0.56 14.95 -10.64
C VAL A 129 0.97 16.33 -11.13
N SER A 130 0.24 17.38 -10.73
CA SER A 130 0.55 18.77 -11.11
C SER A 130 1.85 19.29 -10.49
N THR A 131 2.33 18.63 -9.44
CA THR A 131 3.53 19.01 -8.68
C THR A 131 4.76 18.18 -9.02
N VAL A 132 4.63 17.23 -9.95
CA VAL A 132 5.69 16.31 -10.36
C VAL A 132 6.14 16.60 -11.78
N SER A 133 7.45 16.74 -11.97
CA SER A 133 8.05 16.81 -13.31
C SER A 133 8.27 15.39 -13.82
N PHE A 134 7.58 15.03 -14.90
CA PHE A 134 7.68 13.70 -15.49
C PHE A 134 8.88 13.60 -16.42
N GLU A 135 9.60 12.48 -16.35
CA GLU A 135 10.75 12.14 -17.19
C GLU A 135 10.42 10.88 -18.01
N GLU A 136 10.55 10.96 -19.33
CA GLU A 136 10.28 9.83 -20.22
C GLU A 136 11.15 8.61 -19.87
N GLY A 137 10.53 7.44 -19.76
CA GLY A 137 11.21 6.19 -19.38
C GLY A 137 11.40 5.99 -17.89
N PHE A 138 11.24 7.03 -17.05
CA PHE A 138 11.37 6.94 -15.60
C PHE A 138 10.03 7.17 -14.86
N SER A 139 9.25 8.16 -15.27
CA SER A 139 8.01 8.53 -14.56
C SER A 139 6.89 8.90 -15.52
N ARG A 140 5.66 8.65 -15.12
CA ARG A 140 4.47 9.06 -15.88
C ARG A 140 3.26 9.32 -14.97
N ASP A 141 2.31 10.09 -15.52
CA ASP A 141 0.96 10.26 -14.97
C ASP A 141 0.08 9.07 -15.36
N VAL A 142 -0.53 8.41 -14.37
CA VAL A 142 -1.46 7.30 -14.56
C VAL A 142 -2.87 7.59 -14.05
N THR A 143 -3.22 8.87 -13.87
CA THR A 143 -4.55 9.30 -13.39
C THR A 143 -5.69 8.66 -14.16
N ASN A 144 -5.55 8.53 -15.49
CA ASN A 144 -6.58 7.99 -16.37
C ASN A 144 -6.26 6.57 -16.89
N ILE A 145 -5.30 5.88 -16.28
CA ILE A 145 -4.85 4.55 -16.68
C ILE A 145 -5.08 3.59 -15.52
N GLY A 146 -5.78 2.48 -15.77
CA GLY A 146 -5.93 1.42 -14.75
C GLY A 146 -4.57 0.80 -14.40
N HIS A 147 -4.23 0.77 -13.11
CA HIS A 147 -2.98 0.23 -12.58
C HIS A 147 -3.19 -0.49 -11.24
N TRP A 148 -2.20 -1.27 -10.84
CA TRP A 148 -2.18 -1.92 -9.53
C TRP A 148 -1.49 -1.01 -8.53
N GLY A 149 -2.19 -0.67 -7.45
CA GLY A 149 -1.62 0.15 -6.39
C GLY A 149 -2.39 1.44 -6.12
N CYS A 150 -1.75 2.39 -5.46
CA CYS A 150 -2.34 3.66 -5.08
C CYS A 150 -1.59 4.84 -5.72
N GLY A 151 -2.34 5.91 -6.00
CA GLY A 151 -1.77 7.17 -6.48
C GLY A 151 -1.67 7.27 -7.99
N ALA A 152 -1.45 8.47 -8.46
CA ALA A 152 -1.47 8.83 -9.88
C ALA A 152 -0.07 9.02 -10.50
N VAL A 153 0.99 8.96 -9.69
CA VAL A 153 2.39 9.05 -10.14
C VAL A 153 2.99 7.67 -10.18
N GLU A 154 3.38 7.21 -11.37
CA GLU A 154 4.04 5.92 -11.58
C GLU A 154 5.52 6.12 -11.91
N LEU A 155 6.40 5.35 -11.25
CA LEU A 155 7.85 5.36 -11.47
C LEU A 155 8.32 3.99 -11.95
N TYR A 156 9.32 3.97 -12.81
CA TYR A 156 10.02 2.77 -13.28
C TYR A 156 11.45 2.74 -12.75
N LEU A 157 11.78 1.71 -11.98
CA LEU A 157 13.13 1.49 -11.48
C LEU A 157 13.73 0.26 -12.14
N GLN A 158 14.82 0.44 -12.87
CA GLN A 158 15.57 -0.61 -13.55
C GLN A 158 17.03 -0.68 -13.04
N SER A 159 17.47 0.38 -12.36
CA SER A 159 18.84 0.53 -11.90
C SER A 159 18.90 1.25 -10.55
N SER A 160 20.08 1.18 -9.90
CA SER A 160 20.34 1.97 -8.67
C SER A 160 20.28 3.47 -8.94
N ALA A 161 20.59 3.93 -10.16
CA ALA A 161 20.48 5.35 -10.51
C ALA A 161 19.01 5.80 -10.51
N ASP A 162 18.08 4.97 -11.01
CA ASP A 162 16.65 5.26 -10.97
C ASP A 162 16.15 5.30 -9.52
N PHE A 163 16.65 4.40 -8.67
CA PHE A 163 16.32 4.39 -7.25
C PHE A 163 16.76 5.69 -6.56
N GLU A 164 17.99 6.18 -6.81
CA GLU A 164 18.44 7.45 -6.24
C GLU A 164 17.55 8.63 -6.67
N LYS A 165 17.10 8.66 -7.94
CA LYS A 165 16.13 9.66 -8.41
C LYS A 165 14.77 9.54 -7.71
N ALA A 166 14.32 8.31 -7.46
CA ALA A 166 13.02 8.05 -6.87
C ALA A 166 12.93 8.47 -5.40
N LYS A 167 14.04 8.50 -4.65
CA LYS A 167 14.08 8.80 -3.21
C LYS A 167 13.35 10.10 -2.88
N SER A 168 13.61 11.17 -3.60
CA SER A 168 12.97 12.47 -3.35
C SER A 168 11.44 12.46 -3.49
N LEU A 169 10.91 11.65 -4.41
CA LEU A 169 9.47 11.49 -4.59
C LEU A 169 8.88 10.54 -3.54
N ILE A 170 9.63 9.52 -3.12
CA ILE A 170 9.25 8.62 -2.03
C ILE A 170 9.18 9.39 -0.71
N ASP A 171 10.18 10.21 -0.41
CA ASP A 171 10.21 11.06 0.81
C ASP A 171 9.01 12.00 0.84
N ARG A 172 8.71 12.65 -0.28
CA ARG A 172 7.51 13.48 -0.39
C ARG A 172 6.23 12.69 -0.17
N ALA A 173 6.10 11.50 -0.76
CA ALA A 173 4.93 10.66 -0.57
C ALA A 173 4.79 10.21 0.89
N PHE A 174 5.90 10.02 1.60
CA PHE A 174 5.93 9.72 3.03
C PHE A 174 5.47 10.90 3.88
N ASP A 175 5.95 12.12 3.58
CA ASP A 175 5.65 13.34 4.33
C ASP A 175 4.21 13.83 4.11
N GLU A 176 3.67 13.66 2.90
CA GLU A 176 2.32 14.11 2.52
C GLU A 176 1.21 13.13 2.96
N ASN A 177 1.53 11.91 3.48
CA ASN A 177 0.59 10.85 3.89
C ASN A 177 0.82 10.33 5.31
#